data_1bb65614686c6abf789569925637ac97
#
_entry.id   1bb65614686c6abf789569925637ac97
#
_cell.length_a   1.000
_cell.length_b   1.000
_cell.length_c   1.000
_cell.angle_alpha   90.00
_cell.angle_beta   90.00
_cell.angle_gamma   90.00
#
_symmetry.space_group_name_H-M   'P 1'
#
loop_
_entity.id
_entity.type
_entity.pdbx_description
1 polymer ?
#
loop_
_entity_poly.entity_id
_entity_poly.type
_entity_poly.pdbx_seq_one_letter_code
_entity_poly.pdbx_strand_id
1 'polypeptide(L)'
;MKFLAKVQYAKSWKRSDLSIDPVESLGITKADRKAHKSDDLLKRDFSAEKPLEKAVTNISEVKGSDGKVYVSAIFDCFDLMPLGLAIEDNMRASLCCHTLENAKKVYPDINGCIIHSDRESQYTSTEYRTAIKKYGIIQSMNSAGGRCHDNARCESMWARMKEELFYSRNDKSENYTIAELKIRI
;
A
#
# COMPACT_ATOMS: atom_id res chain seq x y z
N MET A 1 -6.44 19.16 34.46
CA MET A 1 -7.27 20.12 33.71
C MET A 1 -6.52 20.53 32.43
N LYS A 2 -6.91 20.00 31.28
CA LYS A 2 -6.73 20.47 29.89
C LYS A 2 -6.95 19.31 28.92
N PHE A 3 -8.20 18.88 28.85
CA PHE A 3 -8.67 17.91 27.86
C PHE A 3 -9.99 18.48 27.32
N LEU A 4 -9.93 19.49 26.45
CA LEU A 4 -11.11 20.02 25.74
C LEU A 4 -10.68 21.09 24.71
N ALA A 5 -9.94 20.69 23.67
CA ALA A 5 -9.69 21.58 22.54
C ALA A 5 -9.40 20.82 21.24
N LYS A 6 -10.21 19.80 20.89
CA LYS A 6 -10.06 19.04 19.62
C LYS A 6 -11.37 18.69 18.93
N VAL A 7 -12.44 19.44 19.11
CA VAL A 7 -13.72 19.16 18.43
C VAL A 7 -14.31 20.42 17.79
N GLN A 8 -13.52 21.25 17.12
CA GLN A 8 -14.06 22.47 16.48
C GLN A 8 -13.48 22.80 15.10
N TYR A 9 -12.95 21.83 14.36
CA TYR A 9 -12.45 22.05 12.99
C TYR A 9 -13.21 21.30 11.88
N ALA A 10 -14.44 20.87 12.12
CA ALA A 10 -15.23 20.11 11.15
C ALA A 10 -16.51 20.83 10.69
N LYS A 11 -16.52 22.15 10.56
CA LYS A 11 -17.70 22.87 10.01
C LYS A 11 -17.30 24.13 9.25
N SER A 12 -16.72 24.01 8.05
CA SER A 12 -16.80 25.08 7.02
C SER A 12 -16.27 24.68 5.64
N TRP A 13 -16.61 23.50 5.14
CA TRP A 13 -16.42 23.22 3.70
C TRP A 13 -17.77 23.42 3.02
N LYS A 14 -18.06 24.65 2.60
CA LYS A 14 -19.11 24.92 1.60
C LYS A 14 -18.59 24.42 0.25
N ARG A 15 -19.36 23.52 -0.37
CA ARG A 15 -19.22 23.12 -1.77
C ARG A 15 -19.26 24.39 -2.63
N SER A 16 -18.13 24.80 -3.17
CA SER A 16 -18.07 25.68 -4.33
C SER A 16 -17.97 24.78 -5.56
N ASP A 17 -18.83 24.99 -6.52
CA ASP A 17 -18.89 24.32 -7.81
C ASP A 17 -17.53 24.40 -8.54
N LEU A 18 -16.79 23.32 -8.49
CA LEU A 18 -15.70 23.04 -9.41
C LEU A 18 -16.18 21.88 -10.27
N SER A 19 -16.66 22.19 -11.46
CA SER A 19 -16.79 21.22 -12.54
C SER A 19 -15.37 20.77 -12.91
N ILE A 20 -14.97 19.62 -12.39
CA ILE A 20 -13.74 18.94 -12.83
C ILE A 20 -14.13 18.17 -14.08
N ASP A 21 -13.67 18.63 -15.26
CA ASP A 21 -13.72 17.83 -16.47
C ASP A 21 -13.04 16.48 -16.21
N PRO A 22 -13.62 15.36 -16.65
CA PRO A 22 -13.01 14.06 -16.45
C PRO A 22 -11.69 14.01 -17.21
N VAL A 23 -10.58 14.03 -16.48
CA VAL A 23 -9.27 13.71 -17.04
C VAL A 23 -9.35 12.27 -17.55
N GLU A 24 -9.26 12.09 -18.86
CA GLU A 24 -9.12 10.77 -19.45
C GLU A 24 -7.92 10.06 -18.80
N SER A 25 -8.19 9.06 -18.00
CA SER A 25 -7.17 8.20 -17.42
C SER A 25 -6.62 7.27 -18.51
N LEU A 26 -5.59 7.73 -19.19
CA LEU A 26 -4.76 6.90 -20.06
C LEU A 26 -4.00 5.91 -19.17
N GLY A 27 -4.44 4.65 -19.18
CA GLY A 27 -3.67 3.57 -18.55
C GLY A 27 -4.41 2.66 -17.60
N ILE A 28 -5.66 2.30 -17.90
CA ILE A 28 -6.29 1.17 -17.21
C ILE A 28 -5.63 -0.11 -17.75
N THR A 29 -4.76 -0.71 -16.94
CA THR A 29 -4.30 -2.09 -17.16
C THR A 29 -5.54 -2.98 -17.20
N LYS A 30 -5.85 -3.55 -18.38
CA LYS A 30 -7.00 -4.45 -18.50
C LYS A 30 -6.77 -5.64 -17.58
N ALA A 31 -7.64 -5.80 -16.59
CA ALA A 31 -7.59 -6.94 -15.67
C ALA A 31 -7.61 -8.24 -16.50
N ASP A 32 -6.56 -9.04 -16.36
CA ASP A 32 -6.54 -10.37 -16.99
C ASP A 32 -7.60 -11.24 -16.30
N ARG A 33 -8.68 -11.55 -17.03
CA ARG A 33 -9.77 -12.41 -16.52
C ARG A 33 -9.32 -13.84 -16.23
N LYS A 34 -8.20 -14.28 -16.82
CA LYS A 34 -7.61 -15.61 -16.63
C LYS A 34 -6.56 -15.64 -15.52
N ALA A 35 -6.16 -14.48 -14.97
CA ALA A 35 -5.19 -14.44 -13.87
C ALA A 35 -5.74 -15.20 -12.65
N HIS A 36 -4.88 -16.02 -12.04
CA HIS A 36 -5.23 -16.73 -10.82
C HIS A 36 -5.52 -15.72 -9.70
N LYS A 37 -6.65 -15.88 -9.04
CA LYS A 37 -7.09 -15.03 -7.95
C LYS A 37 -7.21 -15.88 -6.70
N SER A 38 -6.55 -15.43 -5.63
CA SER A 38 -6.72 -16.03 -4.32
C SER A 38 -8.03 -15.57 -3.68
N ASP A 39 -8.56 -16.37 -2.76
CA ASP A 39 -9.78 -16.05 -2.04
C ASP A 39 -9.57 -14.89 -1.06
N ASP A 40 -10.65 -14.22 -0.70
CA ASP A 40 -10.68 -13.24 0.38
C ASP A 40 -10.78 -13.96 1.72
N LEU A 41 -9.62 -14.17 2.36
CA LEU A 41 -9.54 -14.85 3.66
C LEU A 41 -9.82 -13.90 4.82
N LEU A 42 -9.60 -12.59 4.64
CA LEU A 42 -9.81 -11.61 5.70
C LEU A 42 -11.27 -11.21 5.86
N LYS A 43 -12.05 -11.18 4.78
CA LYS A 43 -13.48 -10.78 4.79
C LYS A 43 -13.71 -9.47 5.57
N ARG A 44 -12.79 -8.50 5.40
CA ARG A 44 -12.74 -7.21 6.11
C ARG A 44 -12.41 -7.29 7.61
N ASP A 45 -12.09 -8.44 8.14
CA ASP A 45 -11.54 -8.56 9.48
C ASP A 45 -10.01 -8.44 9.45
N PHE A 46 -9.54 -7.22 9.63
CA PHE A 46 -8.12 -6.87 9.72
C PHE A 46 -7.61 -6.88 11.16
N SER A 47 -8.36 -7.39 12.12
CA SER A 47 -7.86 -7.57 13.48
C SER A 47 -6.88 -8.74 13.54
N ALA A 48 -5.81 -8.60 14.30
CA ALA A 48 -4.85 -9.66 14.58
C ALA A 48 -4.57 -9.71 16.08
N GLU A 49 -4.41 -10.90 16.63
CA GLU A 49 -4.15 -11.09 18.05
C GLU A 49 -2.66 -11.06 18.39
N LYS A 50 -1.82 -11.28 17.38
CA LYS A 50 -0.36 -11.33 17.51
C LYS A 50 0.33 -10.84 16.24
N PRO A 51 1.62 -10.43 16.33
CA PRO A 51 2.42 -10.09 15.16
C PRO A 51 2.51 -11.24 14.16
N LEU A 52 2.65 -10.92 12.87
CA LEU A 52 2.82 -11.86 11.76
C LEU A 52 1.64 -12.82 11.55
N GLU A 53 0.48 -12.53 12.10
CA GLU A 53 -0.75 -13.31 11.84
C GLU A 53 -1.40 -12.90 10.53
N LYS A 54 -1.68 -11.61 10.40
CA LYS A 54 -2.29 -11.00 9.20
C LYS A 54 -1.53 -9.73 8.85
N ALA A 55 -1.34 -9.51 7.58
CA ALA A 55 -0.73 -8.28 7.05
C ALA A 55 -1.46 -7.80 5.80
N VAL A 56 -1.32 -6.53 5.49
CA VAL A 56 -1.84 -5.91 4.27
C VAL A 56 -0.68 -5.38 3.44
N THR A 57 -0.81 -5.44 2.12
CA THR A 57 0.20 -4.90 1.20
C THR A 57 -0.42 -4.05 0.12
N ASN A 58 0.30 -3.02 -0.30
CA ASN A 58 -0.10 -2.14 -1.39
C ASN A 58 1.11 -1.41 -1.95
N ILE A 59 0.94 -0.79 -3.11
CA ILE A 59 1.91 0.08 -3.77
C ILE A 59 1.41 1.52 -3.71
N SER A 60 2.29 2.46 -3.39
CA SER A 60 2.04 3.90 -3.49
C SER A 60 2.99 4.55 -4.47
N GLU A 61 2.47 5.46 -5.28
CA GLU A 61 3.27 6.32 -6.14
C GLU A 61 3.68 7.60 -5.40
N VAL A 62 4.95 7.99 -5.53
CA VAL A 62 5.47 9.29 -5.08
C VAL A 62 6.13 9.98 -6.27
N LYS A 63 5.66 11.19 -6.57
CA LYS A 63 6.14 11.98 -7.69
C LYS A 63 7.34 12.81 -7.26
N GLY A 64 8.42 12.74 -8.03
CA GLY A 64 9.61 13.57 -7.88
C GLY A 64 9.73 14.62 -8.99
N SER A 65 10.79 15.42 -8.96
CA SER A 65 11.06 16.46 -9.94
C SER A 65 11.43 15.93 -11.33
N ASP A 66 12.02 14.74 -11.39
CA ASP A 66 12.55 14.10 -12.60
C ASP A 66 11.84 12.78 -12.95
N GLY A 67 10.73 12.45 -12.25
CA GLY A 67 9.96 11.25 -12.52
C GLY A 67 9.15 10.79 -11.32
N LYS A 68 8.97 9.47 -11.20
CA LYS A 68 8.16 8.85 -10.14
C LYS A 68 8.91 7.69 -9.52
N VAL A 69 8.67 7.46 -8.24
CA VAL A 69 9.04 6.23 -7.54
C VAL A 69 7.79 5.50 -7.08
N TYR A 70 7.88 4.19 -7.03
CA TYR A 70 6.84 3.31 -6.52
C TYR A 70 7.36 2.65 -5.25
N VAL A 71 6.58 2.79 -4.20
CA VAL A 71 6.89 2.25 -2.88
C VAL A 71 5.92 1.12 -2.59
N SER A 72 6.42 -0.09 -2.45
CA SER A 72 5.65 -1.24 -2.00
C SER A 72 5.97 -1.53 -0.55
N ALA A 73 4.96 -1.76 0.28
CA ALA A 73 5.15 -2.14 1.68
C ALA A 73 4.15 -3.21 2.11
N ILE A 74 4.55 -3.96 3.13
CA ILE A 74 3.72 -4.91 3.87
C ILE A 74 3.60 -4.36 5.29
N PHE A 75 2.37 -4.15 5.76
CA PHE A 75 2.08 -3.65 7.11
C PHE A 75 1.42 -4.75 7.94
N ASP A 76 1.93 -4.98 9.15
CA ASP A 76 1.30 -5.88 10.11
C ASP A 76 -0.09 -5.34 10.51
N CYS A 77 -1.06 -6.22 10.63
CA CYS A 77 -2.39 -5.84 11.08
C CYS A 77 -2.47 -5.69 12.62
N PHE A 78 -1.51 -6.25 13.36
CA PHE A 78 -1.46 -6.19 14.81
C PHE A 78 -1.08 -4.79 15.33
N ASP A 79 0.03 -4.25 14.84
CA ASP A 79 0.61 -2.99 15.35
C ASP A 79 0.89 -1.94 14.27
N LEU A 80 0.58 -2.24 13.00
CA LEU A 80 0.81 -1.42 11.81
C LEU A 80 2.30 -1.20 11.47
N MET A 81 3.20 -1.99 12.05
CA MET A 81 4.62 -1.93 11.70
C MET A 81 4.86 -2.38 10.26
N PRO A 82 5.75 -1.69 9.51
CA PRO A 82 6.16 -2.17 8.21
C PRO A 82 7.03 -3.43 8.36
N LEU A 83 6.53 -4.56 7.87
CA LEU A 83 7.28 -5.82 7.84
C LEU A 83 8.33 -5.85 6.74
N GLY A 84 8.06 -5.18 5.62
CA GLY A 84 8.97 -5.07 4.50
C GLY A 84 8.60 -3.88 3.62
N LEU A 85 9.61 -3.30 2.99
CA LEU A 85 9.48 -2.17 2.08
C LEU A 85 10.47 -2.32 0.93
N ALA A 86 10.04 -1.93 -0.27
CA ALA A 86 10.90 -1.78 -1.44
C ALA A 86 10.49 -0.53 -2.23
N ILE A 87 11.48 0.08 -2.91
CA ILE A 87 11.29 1.30 -3.70
C ILE A 87 11.94 1.10 -5.06
N GLU A 88 11.17 1.28 -6.13
CA GLU A 88 11.65 1.19 -7.50
C GLU A 88 11.11 2.34 -8.36
N ASP A 89 11.68 2.50 -9.54
CA ASP A 89 11.25 3.48 -10.56
C ASP A 89 10.18 2.91 -11.51
N ASN A 90 9.74 1.69 -11.28
CA ASN A 90 8.68 1.04 -12.03
C ASN A 90 7.79 0.19 -11.12
N MET A 91 6.53 0.01 -11.53
CA MET A 91 5.52 -0.73 -10.78
C MET A 91 5.34 -2.15 -11.38
N ARG A 92 6.41 -2.95 -11.35
CA ARG A 92 6.38 -4.34 -11.83
C ARG A 92 6.18 -5.31 -10.66
N ALA A 93 5.92 -6.58 -10.99
CA ALA A 93 5.82 -7.65 -10.00
C ALA A 93 7.10 -7.82 -9.16
N SER A 94 8.28 -7.53 -9.75
CA SER A 94 9.57 -7.52 -9.05
C SER A 94 9.58 -6.65 -7.81
N LEU A 95 8.97 -5.47 -7.85
CA LEU A 95 8.85 -4.58 -6.70
C LEU A 95 8.17 -5.27 -5.50
N CYS A 96 7.04 -5.96 -5.75
CA CYS A 96 6.34 -6.71 -4.71
C CYS A 96 7.15 -7.93 -4.23
N CYS A 97 7.89 -8.58 -5.11
CA CYS A 97 8.77 -9.69 -4.76
C CYS A 97 9.93 -9.23 -3.87
N HIS A 98 10.56 -8.10 -4.18
CA HIS A 98 11.60 -7.51 -3.33
C HIS A 98 11.06 -7.08 -1.96
N THR A 99 9.81 -6.58 -1.90
CA THR A 99 9.15 -6.29 -0.63
C THR A 99 9.00 -7.55 0.24
N LEU A 100 8.56 -8.67 -0.35
CA LEU A 100 8.48 -9.97 0.33
C LEU A 100 9.86 -10.48 0.78
N GLU A 101 10.87 -10.33 -0.07
CA GLU A 101 12.24 -10.73 0.25
C GLU A 101 12.79 -9.94 1.44
N ASN A 102 12.57 -8.63 1.46
CA ASN A 102 12.99 -7.77 2.55
C ASN A 102 12.24 -8.11 3.85
N ALA A 103 10.93 -8.36 3.77
CA ALA A 103 10.16 -8.83 4.91
C ALA A 103 10.70 -10.15 5.47
N LYS A 104 11.01 -11.13 4.60
CA LYS A 104 11.58 -12.42 5.01
C LYS A 104 12.96 -12.31 5.63
N LYS A 105 13.80 -11.37 5.18
CA LYS A 105 15.12 -11.10 5.77
C LYS A 105 15.01 -10.57 7.20
N VAL A 106 14.06 -9.67 7.45
CA VAL A 106 13.86 -9.03 8.77
C VAL A 106 13.07 -9.95 9.71
N TYR A 107 12.09 -10.67 9.17
CA TYR A 107 11.20 -11.57 9.91
C TYR A 107 11.30 -13.00 9.35
N PRO A 108 12.32 -13.77 9.75
CA PRO A 108 12.50 -15.16 9.28
C PRO A 108 11.30 -16.07 9.54
N ASP A 109 10.48 -15.75 10.54
CA ASP A 109 9.32 -16.54 10.96
C ASP A 109 8.00 -16.07 10.35
N ILE A 110 8.04 -15.27 9.25
CA ILE A 110 6.86 -14.76 8.54
C ILE A 110 6.02 -15.87 7.85
N ASN A 111 6.50 -17.11 7.83
CA ASN A 111 5.75 -18.24 7.29
C ASN A 111 4.41 -18.44 8.02
N GLY A 112 3.35 -18.71 7.26
CA GLY A 112 1.98 -18.81 7.78
C GLY A 112 1.25 -17.46 7.91
N CYS A 113 1.94 -16.32 7.78
CA CYS A 113 1.30 -15.00 7.74
C CYS A 113 0.34 -14.91 6.55
N ILE A 114 -0.87 -14.40 6.78
CA ILE A 114 -1.82 -14.10 5.70
C ILE A 114 -1.53 -12.69 5.20
N ILE A 115 -1.02 -12.57 3.96
CA ILE A 115 -0.82 -11.26 3.32
C ILE A 115 -1.94 -10.97 2.35
N HIS A 116 -2.69 -9.90 2.62
CA HIS A 116 -3.84 -9.46 1.84
C HIS A 116 -3.47 -8.30 0.92
N SER A 117 -3.86 -8.41 -0.35
CA SER A 117 -3.66 -7.40 -1.39
C SER A 117 -4.94 -7.14 -2.17
N ASP A 118 -4.93 -6.10 -3.00
CA ASP A 118 -5.87 -5.98 -4.10
C ASP A 118 -5.59 -7.01 -5.22
N ARG A 119 -6.30 -6.88 -6.34
CA ARG A 119 -6.19 -7.77 -7.50
C ARG A 119 -5.37 -7.17 -8.64
N GLU A 120 -4.45 -6.27 -8.34
CA GLU A 120 -3.56 -5.72 -9.35
C GLU A 120 -2.64 -6.78 -9.96
N SER A 121 -2.18 -6.51 -11.18
CA SER A 121 -1.40 -7.46 -11.98
C SER A 121 -0.12 -7.93 -11.29
N GLN A 122 0.49 -7.10 -10.46
CA GLN A 122 1.69 -7.42 -9.70
C GLN A 122 1.43 -8.59 -8.74
N TYR A 123 0.33 -8.55 -7.99
CA TYR A 123 -0.03 -9.56 -6.99
C TYR A 123 -0.62 -10.84 -7.61
N THR A 124 -1.19 -10.75 -8.82
CA THR A 124 -1.70 -11.91 -9.56
C THR A 124 -0.63 -12.58 -10.44
N SER A 125 0.56 -12.00 -10.55
CA SER A 125 1.66 -12.51 -11.37
C SER A 125 2.16 -13.88 -10.89
N THR A 126 2.71 -14.67 -11.81
CA THR A 126 3.34 -15.95 -11.48
C THR A 126 4.56 -15.75 -10.60
N GLU A 127 5.32 -14.68 -10.83
CA GLU A 127 6.51 -14.33 -10.06
C GLU A 127 6.18 -14.11 -8.58
N TYR A 128 5.20 -13.24 -8.29
CA TYR A 128 4.77 -12.97 -6.91
C TYR A 128 4.20 -14.21 -6.22
N ARG A 129 3.37 -15.01 -6.91
CA ARG A 129 2.83 -16.26 -6.34
C ARG A 129 3.91 -17.29 -6.03
N THR A 130 4.96 -17.33 -6.85
CA THR A 130 6.12 -18.19 -6.58
C THR A 130 6.87 -17.73 -5.33
N ALA A 131 7.07 -16.43 -5.16
CA ALA A 131 7.70 -15.84 -3.97
C ALA A 131 6.86 -16.09 -2.71
N ILE A 132 5.54 -15.88 -2.75
CA ILE A 132 4.61 -16.20 -1.65
C ILE A 132 4.76 -17.65 -1.19
N LYS A 133 4.75 -18.60 -2.14
CA LYS A 133 4.91 -20.03 -1.84
C LYS A 133 6.29 -20.35 -1.27
N LYS A 134 7.34 -19.76 -1.85
CA LYS A 134 8.74 -19.96 -1.41
C LYS A 134 8.92 -19.58 0.06
N TYR A 135 8.23 -18.55 0.53
CA TYR A 135 8.34 -18.06 1.91
C TYR A 135 7.27 -18.63 2.86
N GLY A 136 6.43 -19.55 2.38
CA GLY A 136 5.38 -20.18 3.18
C GLY A 136 4.27 -19.20 3.61
N ILE A 137 4.07 -18.12 2.87
CA ILE A 137 3.08 -17.09 3.13
C ILE A 137 1.74 -17.49 2.50
N ILE A 138 0.64 -17.10 3.12
CA ILE A 138 -0.71 -17.35 2.65
C ILE A 138 -1.22 -16.10 1.93
N GLN A 139 -1.49 -16.22 0.63
CA GLN A 139 -2.03 -15.11 -0.15
C GLN A 139 -3.53 -14.97 0.04
N SER A 140 -3.98 -13.76 0.34
CA SER A 140 -5.38 -13.34 0.35
C SER A 140 -5.58 -12.15 -0.57
N MET A 141 -6.72 -12.05 -1.23
CA MET A 141 -7.04 -10.95 -2.15
C MET A 141 -8.47 -10.48 -1.94
N ASN A 142 -8.71 -9.18 -2.20
CA ASN A 142 -10.05 -8.61 -2.21
C ASN A 142 -11.02 -9.48 -3.03
N SER A 143 -12.27 -9.57 -2.60
CA SER A 143 -13.33 -10.26 -3.34
C SER A 143 -13.58 -9.60 -4.71
N ALA A 144 -14.19 -10.33 -5.66
CA ALA A 144 -14.53 -9.78 -6.98
C ALA A 144 -15.54 -8.64 -6.82
N GLY A 145 -15.21 -7.45 -7.36
CA GLY A 145 -16.03 -6.25 -7.18
C GLY A 145 -15.83 -5.57 -5.82
N GLY A 146 -14.77 -5.94 -5.08
CA GLY A 146 -14.36 -5.28 -3.84
C GLY A 146 -14.28 -3.77 -4.00
N ARG A 147 -14.86 -3.04 -3.05
CA ARG A 147 -14.81 -1.57 -3.04
C ARG A 147 -13.44 -1.12 -2.52
N CYS A 148 -13.02 0.08 -2.87
CA CYS A 148 -11.77 0.72 -2.42
C CYS A 148 -11.56 0.69 -0.88
N HIS A 149 -12.62 0.52 -0.10
CA HIS A 149 -12.55 0.41 1.36
C HIS A 149 -11.84 -0.84 1.89
N ASP A 150 -11.61 -1.84 1.05
CA ASP A 150 -10.98 -3.10 1.47
C ASP A 150 -9.46 -2.93 1.71
N ASN A 151 -8.88 -1.78 1.33
CA ASN A 151 -7.48 -1.44 1.56
C ASN A 151 -7.26 -0.13 2.35
N ALA A 152 -8.30 0.34 3.05
CA ALA A 152 -8.28 1.62 3.78
C ALA A 152 -7.13 1.74 4.81
N ARG A 153 -6.66 0.61 5.36
CA ARG A 153 -5.49 0.60 6.28
C ARG A 153 -4.21 1.00 5.55
N CYS A 154 -3.93 0.42 4.37
CA CYS A 154 -2.77 0.83 3.58
C CYS A 154 -2.87 2.28 3.13
N GLU A 155 -4.04 2.73 2.68
CA GLU A 155 -4.26 4.13 2.29
C GLU A 155 -3.96 5.09 3.44
N SER A 156 -4.40 4.77 4.65
CA SER A 156 -4.11 5.54 5.86
C SER A 156 -2.60 5.58 6.17
N MET A 157 -1.89 4.45 6.03
CA MET A 157 -0.44 4.39 6.25
C MET A 157 0.32 5.20 5.20
N TRP A 158 -0.08 5.14 3.92
CA TRP A 158 0.51 5.96 2.87
C TRP A 158 0.27 7.46 3.07
N ALA A 159 -0.92 7.85 3.49
CA ALA A 159 -1.23 9.24 3.81
C ALA A 159 -0.35 9.74 4.97
N ARG A 160 -0.18 8.95 6.03
CA ARG A 160 0.70 9.28 7.16
C ARG A 160 2.16 9.39 6.73
N MET A 161 2.66 8.45 5.94
CA MET A 161 4.04 8.51 5.43
C MET A 161 4.28 9.80 4.64
N LYS A 162 3.39 10.15 3.72
CA LYS A 162 3.51 11.37 2.92
C LYS A 162 3.40 12.63 3.78
N GLU A 163 2.52 12.62 4.78
CA GLU A 163 2.38 13.73 5.74
C GLU A 163 3.68 13.93 6.53
N GLU A 164 4.25 12.88 7.09
CA GLU A 164 5.46 12.97 7.91
C GLU A 164 6.72 13.33 7.10
N LEU A 165 6.85 12.80 5.88
CA LEU A 165 8.03 13.03 5.05
C LEU A 165 8.02 14.41 4.37
N PHE A 166 6.83 14.92 4.00
CA PHE A 166 6.71 16.11 3.16
C PHE A 166 5.82 17.18 3.78
N TYR A 167 4.53 16.93 3.95
CA TYR A 167 3.53 17.99 4.21
C TYR A 167 3.65 18.62 5.59
N SER A 168 3.98 17.86 6.63
CA SER A 168 4.19 18.39 7.98
C SER A 168 5.35 19.37 8.07
N ARG A 169 6.28 19.30 7.10
CA ARG A 169 7.45 20.18 6.97
C ARG A 169 7.24 21.30 5.98
N ASN A 170 6.01 21.49 5.50
CA ASN A 170 5.66 22.44 4.44
C ASN A 170 6.49 22.23 3.16
N ASP A 171 6.75 20.97 2.85
CA ASP A 171 7.60 20.49 1.76
C ASP A 171 6.78 19.65 0.77
N LYS A 172 7.32 19.41 -0.43
CA LYS A 172 6.66 18.62 -1.48
C LYS A 172 7.61 17.59 -2.04
N SER A 173 7.10 16.40 -2.36
CA SER A 173 7.91 15.35 -2.96
C SER A 173 8.51 15.77 -4.31
N GLU A 174 7.83 16.64 -5.05
CA GLU A 174 8.31 17.20 -6.33
C GLU A 174 9.54 18.10 -6.20
N ASN A 175 9.94 18.48 -5.00
CA ASN A 175 11.19 19.21 -4.75
C ASN A 175 12.43 18.29 -4.80
N TYR A 176 12.23 16.98 -4.85
CA TYR A 176 13.29 15.97 -4.79
C TYR A 176 13.37 15.17 -6.09
N THR A 177 14.58 14.79 -6.47
CA THR A 177 14.83 13.82 -7.55
C THR A 177 14.44 12.41 -7.11
N ILE A 178 14.28 11.49 -8.07
CA ILE A 178 14.08 10.05 -7.80
C ILE A 178 15.14 9.50 -6.84
N ALA A 179 16.41 9.88 -7.06
CA ALA A 179 17.52 9.42 -6.23
C ALA A 179 17.40 9.89 -4.77
N GLU A 180 17.03 11.15 -4.56
CA GLU A 180 16.80 11.72 -3.23
C GLU A 180 15.57 11.12 -2.55
N LEU A 181 14.49 10.87 -3.30
CA LEU A 181 13.29 10.22 -2.76
C LEU A 181 13.59 8.80 -2.27
N LYS A 182 14.41 8.02 -3.01
CA LYS A 182 14.83 6.67 -2.60
C LYS A 182 15.66 6.63 -1.30
N ILE A 183 16.31 7.74 -0.96
CA ILE A 183 17.06 7.86 0.29
C ILE A 183 16.16 8.36 1.44
N ARG A 184 15.19 9.22 1.10
CA ARG A 184 14.33 9.90 2.07
C ARG A 184 13.21 9.01 2.61
N ILE A 185 12.69 8.13 1.77
CA ILE A 185 11.65 7.14 2.11
C ILE A 185 12.29 5.89 2.69
#